data_7ca24f880e21002a2c1aa2ce23fd2f81
#
_entry.id   7ca24f880e21002a2c1aa2ce23fd2f81
#
_cell.length_a   1.000
_cell.length_b   1.000
_cell.length_c   1.000
_cell.angle_alpha   90.00
_cell.angle_beta   90.00
_cell.angle_gamma   90.00
#
_symmetry.space_group_name_H-M   'P 1'
#
loop_
_entity.id
_entity.type
_entity.pdbx_description
1 polymer ?
#
loop_
_entity_poly.entity_id
_entity_poly.type
_entity_poly.pdbx_seq_one_letter_code
_entity_poly.pdbx_strand_id
1 'polypeptide(L)'
;MSSLLLLVASCRKADYHVSTVIKATDKTNINTIFASLRTHPEFFDVEAGVYSEIRASKGTRFRFYPYSFKDKSGHIITSGIVRISVIEMYGAGASIANRSVSLSGNQLLHNTGQVYITGSMNGEEIGVNKYGIDFITATHLSTPMALYYGFDNYEDLLVRWMRVGNMTGTAVTGTIVDTMTVVVIDTAHTLDTGHIYRNYNQFDSCGALYWVSSQYPAWTTTDLTNISVIPSDTSFDASNTAVFVVFADFNAAVGVGDYNNQTHTFSLTPGYTIPMETRIDIVTIGYKGGLLYYSVQKDITLTEAMTFTPVMEPHTVGEVLNLLAML
;
A
#
# COMPACT_ATOMS: atom_id res chain seq x y z
N MET A 1 -20.87 -56.99 -20.61
CA MET A 1 -21.44 -55.87 -19.86
C MET A 1 -20.30 -55.25 -19.05
N SER A 2 -19.74 -54.17 -19.56
CA SER A 2 -18.59 -53.49 -18.96
C SER A 2 -19.08 -52.23 -18.22
N SER A 3 -18.93 -52.21 -16.90
CA SER A 3 -19.42 -51.14 -16.06
C SER A 3 -18.36 -50.02 -16.01
N LEU A 4 -18.69 -48.86 -16.53
CA LEU A 4 -17.85 -47.65 -16.57
C LEU A 4 -18.02 -46.93 -15.25
N LEU A 5 -16.98 -46.96 -14.39
CA LEU A 5 -16.92 -46.20 -13.11
C LEU A 5 -16.55 -44.75 -13.43
N LEU A 6 -17.49 -43.83 -13.31
CA LEU A 6 -17.26 -42.39 -13.37
C LEU A 6 -16.65 -41.95 -11.99
N LEU A 7 -15.38 -41.62 -11.98
CA LEU A 7 -14.72 -40.92 -10.86
C LEU A 7 -15.10 -39.42 -10.94
N VAL A 8 -16.02 -39.01 -10.09
CA VAL A 8 -16.30 -37.59 -9.84
C VAL A 8 -15.22 -37.04 -8.92
N ALA A 9 -14.27 -36.30 -9.49
CA ALA A 9 -13.33 -35.52 -8.72
C ALA A 9 -14.05 -34.33 -8.09
N SER A 10 -14.44 -34.48 -6.81
CA SER A 10 -14.96 -33.40 -6.00
C SER A 10 -13.79 -32.48 -5.60
N CYS A 11 -13.75 -31.27 -6.21
CA CYS A 11 -12.93 -30.18 -5.66
C CYS A 11 -13.49 -29.81 -4.27
N ARG A 12 -12.88 -30.32 -3.23
CA ARG A 12 -13.13 -29.84 -1.87
C ARG A 12 -12.54 -28.44 -1.77
N LYS A 13 -13.40 -27.42 -1.67
CA LYS A 13 -13.04 -26.15 -1.05
C LYS A 13 -12.42 -26.50 0.29
N ALA A 14 -11.22 -25.98 0.54
CA ALA A 14 -10.62 -26.05 1.88
C ALA A 14 -11.52 -25.23 2.81
N ASP A 15 -12.30 -25.89 3.64
CA ASP A 15 -13.02 -25.26 4.74
C ASP A 15 -11.96 -24.80 5.75
N TYR A 16 -11.64 -23.53 5.74
CA TYR A 16 -10.96 -22.90 6.86
C TYR A 16 -11.92 -22.92 8.03
N HIS A 17 -11.72 -23.88 8.94
CA HIS A 17 -12.32 -23.83 10.24
C HIS A 17 -11.80 -22.61 10.99
N VAL A 18 -12.58 -21.53 10.97
CA VAL A 18 -12.44 -20.42 11.91
C VAL A 18 -12.87 -20.95 13.26
N SER A 19 -11.93 -21.44 14.06
CA SER A 19 -12.17 -21.69 15.47
C SER A 19 -12.04 -20.37 16.23
N THR A 20 -13.05 -20.07 17.00
CA THR A 20 -13.30 -18.95 17.89
C THR A 20 -13.99 -17.77 17.23
N VAL A 21 -15.28 -17.65 17.58
CA VAL A 21 -16.08 -16.45 17.38
C VAL A 21 -15.46 -15.35 18.24
N ILE A 22 -14.49 -14.63 17.69
CA ILE A 22 -14.17 -13.29 18.18
C ILE A 22 -15.44 -12.50 17.92
N LYS A 23 -16.12 -12.04 18.98
CA LYS A 23 -17.20 -11.06 18.86
C LYS A 23 -16.71 -10.01 17.88
N ALA A 24 -17.45 -9.79 16.81
CA ALA A 24 -17.13 -8.76 15.82
C ALA A 24 -16.93 -7.45 16.58
N THR A 25 -15.69 -7.07 16.78
CA THR A 25 -15.33 -5.80 17.41
C THR A 25 -15.90 -4.73 16.48
N ASP A 26 -16.68 -3.80 17.01
CA ASP A 26 -17.19 -2.70 16.20
C ASP A 26 -15.99 -1.91 15.64
N LYS A 27 -15.78 -2.00 14.34
CA LYS A 27 -14.66 -1.34 13.63
C LYS A 27 -15.06 0.02 13.06
N THR A 28 -16.18 0.58 13.46
CA THR A 28 -16.68 1.87 12.98
C THR A 28 -15.64 2.98 13.19
N ASN A 29 -15.02 3.03 14.37
CA ASN A 29 -14.00 4.04 14.68
C ASN A 29 -12.72 3.83 13.87
N ILE A 30 -12.28 2.59 13.67
CA ILE A 30 -11.12 2.27 12.80
C ILE A 30 -11.39 2.69 11.36
N ASN A 31 -12.57 2.41 10.84
CA ASN A 31 -12.98 2.89 9.51
C ASN A 31 -12.99 4.41 9.44
N THR A 32 -13.44 5.10 10.50
CA THR A 32 -13.43 6.56 10.58
C THR A 32 -12.02 7.12 10.53
N ILE A 33 -11.05 6.51 11.25
CA ILE A 33 -9.63 6.89 11.17
C ILE A 33 -9.16 6.87 9.72
N PHE A 34 -9.27 5.72 9.06
CA PHE A 34 -8.75 5.56 7.71
C PHE A 34 -9.53 6.37 6.66
N ALA A 35 -10.84 6.53 6.83
CA ALA A 35 -11.61 7.40 5.94
C ALA A 35 -11.18 8.87 6.06
N SER A 36 -10.84 9.33 7.26
CA SER A 36 -10.38 10.70 7.51
C SER A 36 -8.97 10.97 6.97
N LEU A 37 -8.11 9.95 6.98
CA LEU A 37 -6.70 10.07 6.57
C LEU A 37 -6.48 9.75 5.08
N ARG A 38 -7.46 9.19 4.40
CA ARG A 38 -7.31 8.72 3.03
C ARG A 38 -6.92 9.85 2.08
N THR A 39 -5.91 9.62 1.27
CA THR A 39 -5.47 10.53 0.21
C THR A 39 -6.57 10.68 -0.84
N HIS A 40 -6.80 11.92 -1.27
CA HIS A 40 -7.72 12.18 -2.38
C HIS A 40 -7.13 11.68 -3.71
N PRO A 41 -7.94 11.02 -4.55
CA PRO A 41 -7.48 10.54 -5.84
C PRO A 41 -7.30 11.69 -6.85
N GLU A 42 -6.35 11.50 -7.76
CA GLU A 42 -6.24 12.26 -9.00
C GLU A 42 -7.08 11.59 -10.08
N PHE A 43 -7.62 12.39 -11.01
CA PHE A 43 -8.48 11.90 -12.08
C PHE A 43 -7.89 12.26 -13.44
N PHE A 44 -7.96 11.27 -14.36
CA PHE A 44 -7.48 11.40 -15.73
C PHE A 44 -8.53 10.81 -16.68
N ASP A 45 -8.80 11.49 -17.78
CA ASP A 45 -9.65 10.97 -18.83
C ASP A 45 -8.76 10.44 -19.97
N VAL A 46 -8.93 9.17 -20.33
CA VAL A 46 -8.19 8.50 -21.40
C VAL A 46 -9.17 7.94 -22.43
N GLU A 47 -8.81 7.98 -23.71
CA GLU A 47 -9.63 7.43 -24.77
C GLU A 47 -9.36 5.94 -24.94
N ALA A 48 -10.39 5.09 -24.84
CA ALA A 48 -10.29 3.66 -25.12
C ALA A 48 -10.05 3.43 -26.64
N GLY A 49 -9.24 2.44 -26.98
CA GLY A 49 -8.92 2.15 -28.38
C GLY A 49 -7.71 2.83 -28.95
N VAL A 50 -7.17 3.88 -28.29
CA VAL A 50 -5.91 4.52 -28.66
C VAL A 50 -4.86 4.40 -27.56
N TYR A 51 -3.59 4.60 -27.90
CA TYR A 51 -2.54 4.67 -26.89
C TYR A 51 -2.68 5.98 -26.09
N SER A 52 -2.65 5.85 -24.77
CA SER A 52 -2.69 7.00 -23.86
C SER A 52 -1.65 6.81 -22.75
N GLU A 53 -0.91 7.85 -22.46
CA GLU A 53 -0.01 7.89 -21.30
C GLU A 53 -0.48 8.99 -20.34
N ILE A 54 -0.59 8.64 -19.06
CA ILE A 54 -0.84 9.59 -17.98
C ILE A 54 0.28 9.54 -16.96
N ARG A 55 0.51 10.65 -16.29
CA ARG A 55 1.45 10.75 -15.18
C ARG A 55 0.73 11.36 -13.98
N ALA A 56 0.74 10.62 -12.87
CA ALA A 56 0.24 11.11 -11.60
C ALA A 56 1.25 12.07 -10.93
N SER A 57 0.81 12.86 -9.98
CA SER A 57 1.56 14.00 -9.42
C SER A 57 2.87 13.61 -8.73
N LYS A 58 2.92 12.41 -8.11
CA LYS A 58 4.16 11.90 -7.51
C LYS A 58 5.07 11.21 -8.54
N GLY A 59 4.58 11.05 -9.78
CA GLY A 59 5.35 10.69 -10.96
C GLY A 59 5.18 9.27 -11.46
N THR A 60 4.31 8.46 -10.90
CA THR A 60 3.94 7.17 -11.51
C THR A 60 3.40 7.39 -12.91
N ARG A 61 3.86 6.61 -13.88
CA ARG A 61 3.35 6.65 -15.26
C ARG A 61 2.50 5.44 -15.52
N PHE A 62 1.39 5.64 -16.25
CA PHE A 62 0.50 4.59 -16.71
C PHE A 62 0.40 4.67 -18.22
N ARG A 63 0.56 3.54 -18.90
CA ARG A 63 0.51 3.41 -20.35
C ARG A 63 -0.64 2.50 -20.72
N PHE A 64 -1.71 3.09 -21.24
CA PHE A 64 -2.88 2.36 -21.73
C PHE A 64 -2.73 2.15 -23.23
N TYR A 65 -2.72 0.90 -23.64
CA TYR A 65 -2.65 0.50 -25.04
C TYR A 65 -4.05 0.43 -25.67
N PRO A 66 -4.18 0.44 -26.97
CA PRO A 66 -5.44 0.07 -27.60
C PRO A 66 -5.98 -1.23 -27.01
N TYR A 67 -7.27 -1.24 -26.65
CA TYR A 67 -7.94 -2.43 -26.06
C TYR A 67 -7.46 -2.80 -24.64
N SER A 68 -6.94 -1.84 -23.88
CA SER A 68 -6.58 -2.06 -22.48
C SER A 68 -7.75 -2.33 -21.56
N PHE A 69 -8.95 -1.84 -21.90
CA PHE A 69 -10.10 -1.85 -20.99
C PHE A 69 -11.13 -2.91 -21.34
N LYS A 70 -11.85 -3.37 -20.30
CA LYS A 70 -12.98 -4.34 -20.39
C LYS A 70 -14.17 -3.83 -19.60
N ASP A 71 -15.36 -4.10 -20.10
CA ASP A 71 -16.59 -3.91 -19.33
C ASP A 71 -16.75 -4.99 -18.24
N LYS A 72 -17.82 -4.89 -17.45
CA LYS A 72 -18.15 -5.86 -16.39
C LYS A 72 -18.41 -7.29 -16.91
N SER A 73 -18.76 -7.42 -18.19
CA SER A 73 -18.98 -8.71 -18.87
C SER A 73 -17.69 -9.29 -19.46
N GLY A 74 -16.57 -8.56 -19.36
CA GLY A 74 -15.27 -8.96 -19.90
C GLY A 74 -15.07 -8.64 -21.38
N HIS A 75 -15.99 -7.91 -22.03
CA HIS A 75 -15.83 -7.49 -23.41
C HIS A 75 -14.87 -6.30 -23.50
N ILE A 76 -14.04 -6.30 -24.53
CA ILE A 76 -13.08 -5.22 -24.78
C ILE A 76 -13.83 -3.93 -25.15
N ILE A 77 -13.49 -2.84 -24.47
CA ILE A 77 -13.95 -1.49 -24.78
C ILE A 77 -13.04 -0.93 -25.87
N THR A 78 -13.62 -0.62 -27.03
CA THR A 78 -12.87 -0.20 -28.22
C THR A 78 -12.91 1.30 -28.48
N SER A 79 -13.78 2.04 -27.79
CA SER A 79 -13.93 3.49 -27.97
C SER A 79 -14.62 4.13 -26.77
N GLY A 80 -14.52 5.45 -26.65
CA GLY A 80 -15.12 6.25 -25.59
C GLY A 80 -14.10 6.66 -24.51
N ILE A 81 -14.54 7.55 -23.63
CA ILE A 81 -13.69 8.12 -22.58
C ILE A 81 -13.81 7.27 -21.32
N VAL A 82 -12.67 6.81 -20.85
CA VAL A 82 -12.50 6.10 -19.57
C VAL A 82 -11.90 7.09 -18.57
N ARG A 83 -12.55 7.26 -17.43
CA ARG A 83 -12.02 8.03 -16.30
C ARG A 83 -11.21 7.10 -15.40
N ILE A 84 -9.93 7.41 -15.28
CA ILE A 84 -8.99 6.74 -14.39
C ILE A 84 -8.86 7.57 -13.11
N SER A 85 -8.93 6.91 -11.97
CA SER A 85 -8.69 7.49 -10.65
C SER A 85 -7.45 6.85 -10.04
N VAL A 86 -6.52 7.66 -9.51
CA VAL A 86 -5.23 7.20 -9.00
C VAL A 86 -4.96 7.80 -7.61
N ILE A 87 -4.53 6.96 -6.67
CA ILE A 87 -3.90 7.37 -5.41
C ILE A 87 -2.49 6.80 -5.40
N GLU A 88 -1.48 7.65 -5.28
CA GLU A 88 -0.08 7.24 -5.17
C GLU A 88 0.38 7.22 -3.72
N MET A 89 1.07 6.15 -3.32
CA MET A 89 1.60 5.97 -1.97
C MET A 89 3.11 5.67 -2.06
N TYR A 90 3.90 6.72 -1.92
CA TYR A 90 5.36 6.66 -1.80
C TYR A 90 5.72 7.10 -0.38
N GLY A 91 6.14 6.19 0.46
CA GLY A 91 6.42 6.44 1.85
C GLY A 91 5.53 5.65 2.80
N ALA A 92 6.08 5.28 3.95
CA ALA A 92 5.39 4.49 4.97
C ALA A 92 4.14 5.22 5.49
N GLY A 93 4.24 6.53 5.72
CA GLY A 93 3.11 7.33 6.21
C GLY A 93 1.95 7.40 5.22
N ALA A 94 2.24 7.54 3.91
CA ALA A 94 1.21 7.49 2.88
C ALA A 94 0.55 6.11 2.79
N SER A 95 1.33 5.05 3.00
CA SER A 95 0.81 3.68 3.07
C SER A 95 -0.12 3.50 4.28
N ILE A 96 0.27 3.98 5.46
CA ILE A 96 -0.56 3.95 6.68
C ILE A 96 -1.88 4.70 6.46
N ALA A 97 -1.81 5.94 5.94
CA ALA A 97 -2.99 6.77 5.69
C ALA A 97 -4.02 6.08 4.75
N ASN A 98 -3.56 5.21 3.85
CA ASN A 98 -4.38 4.46 2.91
C ASN A 98 -4.57 2.99 3.29
N ARG A 99 -4.29 2.59 4.52
CA ARG A 99 -4.44 1.22 5.05
C ARG A 99 -3.55 0.17 4.36
N SER A 100 -2.54 0.58 3.68
CA SER A 100 -1.65 -0.33 2.97
C SER A 100 -0.44 -0.66 3.83
N VAL A 101 -0.22 -1.94 4.11
CA VAL A 101 0.97 -2.42 4.83
C VAL A 101 1.91 -3.16 3.89
N SER A 102 3.17 -3.26 4.26
CA SER A 102 4.19 -3.85 3.40
C SER A 102 4.42 -5.33 3.73
N LEU A 103 3.34 -6.13 3.69
CA LEU A 103 3.38 -7.56 4.00
C LEU A 103 2.83 -8.42 2.87
N SER A 104 3.56 -9.51 2.55
CA SER A 104 3.10 -10.60 1.70
C SER A 104 3.25 -11.93 2.46
N GLY A 105 2.13 -12.51 2.88
CA GLY A 105 2.18 -13.58 3.88
C GLY A 105 2.89 -13.08 5.14
N ASN A 106 3.93 -13.79 5.58
CA ASN A 106 4.74 -13.43 6.76
C ASN A 106 6.02 -12.65 6.39
N GLN A 107 6.15 -12.21 5.13
CA GLN A 107 7.35 -11.56 4.65
C GLN A 107 7.17 -10.06 4.57
N LEU A 108 8.05 -9.32 5.23
CA LEU A 108 8.14 -7.89 5.03
C LEU A 108 8.68 -7.57 3.64
N LEU A 109 8.11 -6.57 3.03
CA LEU A 109 8.49 -6.09 1.71
C LEU A 109 9.11 -4.70 1.80
N HIS A 110 10.20 -4.50 1.09
CA HIS A 110 10.69 -3.16 0.78
C HIS A 110 9.78 -2.55 -0.28
N ASN A 111 9.19 -1.42 0.06
CA ASN A 111 8.24 -0.73 -0.80
C ASN A 111 8.94 0.36 -1.61
N THR A 112 8.81 0.33 -2.95
CA THR A 112 9.29 1.40 -3.82
C THR A 112 8.18 2.25 -4.41
N GLY A 113 6.93 1.83 -4.23
CA GLY A 113 5.74 2.57 -4.64
C GLY A 113 4.53 1.66 -4.66
N GLN A 114 3.43 2.21 -4.22
CA GLN A 114 2.11 1.58 -4.23
C GLN A 114 1.12 2.54 -4.87
N VAL A 115 0.15 2.01 -5.56
CA VAL A 115 -0.96 2.78 -6.13
C VAL A 115 -2.28 2.08 -5.88
N TYR A 116 -3.32 2.88 -5.69
CA TYR A 116 -4.70 2.44 -5.83
C TYR A 116 -5.27 3.07 -7.09
N ILE A 117 -5.63 2.26 -8.06
CA ILE A 117 -6.11 2.70 -9.37
C ILE A 117 -7.48 2.12 -9.68
N THR A 118 -8.43 2.92 -10.11
CA THR A 118 -9.74 2.47 -10.59
C THR A 118 -10.04 3.07 -11.95
N GLY A 119 -10.94 2.43 -12.69
CA GLY A 119 -11.43 2.91 -13.98
C GLY A 119 -12.95 2.91 -14.01
N SER A 120 -13.53 3.92 -14.63
CA SER A 120 -14.96 3.98 -14.89
C SER A 120 -15.28 4.55 -16.26
N MET A 121 -16.40 4.13 -16.84
CA MET A 121 -16.93 4.64 -18.09
C MET A 121 -18.43 4.84 -17.94
N ASN A 122 -18.94 6.04 -18.25
CA ASN A 122 -20.36 6.41 -18.07
C ASN A 122 -20.89 6.18 -16.64
N GLY A 123 -20.02 6.33 -15.62
CA GLY A 123 -20.34 6.10 -14.21
C GLY A 123 -20.31 4.63 -13.77
N GLU A 124 -20.05 3.70 -14.69
CA GLU A 124 -19.89 2.29 -14.37
C GLU A 124 -18.41 1.93 -14.25
N GLU A 125 -18.12 1.11 -13.23
CA GLU A 125 -16.77 0.57 -13.03
C GLU A 125 -16.40 -0.40 -14.15
N ILE A 126 -15.13 -0.35 -14.57
CA ILE A 126 -14.58 -1.19 -15.63
C ILE A 126 -13.37 -1.96 -15.15
N GLY A 127 -13.04 -3.03 -15.87
CA GLY A 127 -11.79 -3.79 -15.68
C GLY A 127 -10.73 -3.43 -16.70
N VAL A 128 -9.57 -4.05 -16.56
CA VAL A 128 -8.49 -3.96 -17.55
C VAL A 128 -8.16 -5.33 -18.14
N ASN A 129 -7.68 -5.31 -19.37
CA ASN A 129 -7.03 -6.44 -19.99
C ASN A 129 -5.52 -6.40 -19.69
N LYS A 130 -4.91 -5.24 -19.99
CA LYS A 130 -3.47 -5.04 -19.86
C LYS A 130 -3.13 -3.55 -19.95
N TYR A 131 -2.23 -3.07 -19.09
CA TYR A 131 -1.63 -1.76 -19.20
C TYR A 131 -0.18 -1.80 -18.68
N GLY A 132 0.61 -0.78 -19.02
CA GLY A 132 1.95 -0.60 -18.45
C GLY A 132 1.90 0.33 -17.25
N ILE A 133 2.76 0.06 -16.25
CA ILE A 133 2.94 0.93 -15.08
C ILE A 133 4.43 1.09 -14.78
N ASP A 134 4.85 2.32 -14.50
CA ASP A 134 6.23 2.64 -14.15
C ASP A 134 6.26 3.36 -12.80
N PHE A 135 6.82 2.72 -11.80
CA PHE A 135 7.02 3.31 -10.48
C PHE A 135 8.33 4.07 -10.41
N ILE A 136 8.32 5.27 -9.84
CA ILE A 136 9.55 6.01 -9.57
C ILE A 136 10.37 5.29 -8.50
N THR A 137 11.68 5.30 -8.68
CA THR A 137 12.63 4.83 -7.66
C THR A 137 13.63 5.93 -7.32
N ALA A 138 13.94 6.09 -6.04
CA ALA A 138 14.89 7.11 -5.58
C ALA A 138 16.33 6.81 -6.02
N THR A 139 16.66 5.53 -6.25
CA THR A 139 18.00 5.06 -6.60
C THR A 139 17.94 3.93 -7.62
N HIS A 140 19.05 3.69 -8.33
CA HIS A 140 19.26 2.44 -9.05
C HIS A 140 19.27 1.27 -8.05
N LEU A 141 18.14 0.57 -7.95
CA LEU A 141 18.06 -0.63 -7.12
C LEU A 141 18.78 -1.76 -7.85
N SER A 142 19.75 -2.37 -7.19
CA SER A 142 20.45 -3.58 -7.70
C SER A 142 19.56 -4.82 -7.68
N THR A 143 18.47 -4.78 -6.91
CA THR A 143 17.51 -5.89 -6.75
C THR A 143 16.33 -5.69 -7.70
N PRO A 144 16.03 -6.65 -8.58
CA PRO A 144 14.85 -6.59 -9.43
C PRO A 144 13.58 -6.53 -8.58
N MET A 145 12.74 -5.53 -8.85
CA MET A 145 11.45 -5.38 -8.21
C MET A 145 10.44 -6.34 -8.81
N ALA A 146 9.53 -6.85 -7.99
CA ALA A 146 8.42 -7.65 -8.46
C ALA A 146 7.10 -6.85 -8.38
N LEU A 147 6.17 -7.20 -9.25
CA LEU A 147 4.81 -6.68 -9.22
C LEU A 147 4.00 -7.45 -8.18
N TYR A 148 3.24 -6.70 -7.39
CA TYR A 148 2.30 -7.23 -6.41
C TYR A 148 0.91 -6.66 -6.63
N TYR A 149 -0.11 -7.49 -6.41
CA TYR A 149 -1.49 -7.04 -6.28
C TYR A 149 -1.92 -7.11 -4.83
N GLY A 150 -2.62 -6.08 -4.39
CA GLY A 150 -3.13 -5.98 -3.03
C GLY A 150 -4.58 -6.45 -2.92
N PHE A 151 -4.93 -6.94 -1.75
CA PHE A 151 -6.28 -7.32 -1.38
C PHE A 151 -6.58 -6.84 0.04
N ASP A 152 -7.83 -6.46 0.27
CA ASP A 152 -8.29 -6.06 1.60
C ASP A 152 -8.35 -7.28 2.52
N ASN A 153 -7.71 -7.18 3.68
CA ASN A 153 -7.90 -8.14 4.76
C ASN A 153 -9.04 -7.65 5.66
N TYR A 154 -10.13 -8.40 5.69
CA TYR A 154 -11.33 -8.04 6.45
C TYR A 154 -11.14 -8.17 7.97
N GLU A 155 -10.11 -8.85 8.43
CA GLU A 155 -9.86 -9.04 9.87
C GLU A 155 -9.30 -7.77 10.52
N ASP A 156 -8.35 -7.10 9.88
CA ASP A 156 -7.69 -5.90 10.39
C ASP A 156 -7.89 -4.66 9.51
N LEU A 157 -8.66 -4.78 8.43
CA LEU A 157 -8.94 -3.73 7.45
C LEU A 157 -7.70 -3.20 6.71
N LEU A 158 -6.59 -3.93 6.74
CA LEU A 158 -5.35 -3.53 6.09
C LEU A 158 -5.19 -4.25 4.75
N VAL A 159 -4.51 -3.61 3.81
CA VAL A 159 -4.19 -4.20 2.50
C VAL A 159 -2.95 -5.08 2.63
N ARG A 160 -3.07 -6.31 2.17
CA ARG A 160 -1.98 -7.29 2.06
C ARG A 160 -1.61 -7.48 0.60
N TRP A 161 -0.40 -7.96 0.34
CA TRP A 161 0.14 -8.07 -0.99
C TRP A 161 0.38 -9.52 -1.40
N MET A 162 0.13 -9.81 -2.67
CA MET A 162 0.43 -11.10 -3.29
C MET A 162 1.27 -10.86 -4.54
N ARG A 163 2.39 -11.56 -4.63
CA ARG A 163 3.29 -11.46 -5.79
C ARG A 163 2.62 -11.98 -7.06
N VAL A 164 2.78 -11.24 -8.14
CA VAL A 164 2.23 -11.61 -9.46
C VAL A 164 3.22 -12.52 -10.18
N GLY A 165 3.09 -13.83 -9.96
CA GLY A 165 3.94 -14.83 -10.63
C GLY A 165 5.43 -14.49 -10.55
N ASN A 166 6.13 -14.59 -11.69
CA ASN A 166 7.55 -14.24 -11.83
C ASN A 166 7.74 -12.86 -12.50
N MET A 167 6.72 -11.99 -12.49
CA MET A 167 6.82 -10.69 -13.12
C MET A 167 7.78 -9.80 -12.35
N THR A 168 8.92 -9.47 -12.99
CA THR A 168 9.92 -8.55 -12.49
C THR A 168 9.92 -7.28 -13.33
N GLY A 169 10.10 -6.13 -12.68
CA GLY A 169 10.24 -4.85 -13.36
C GLY A 169 11.60 -4.70 -14.04
N THR A 170 11.61 -3.95 -15.10
CA THR A 170 12.85 -3.52 -15.76
C THR A 170 13.24 -2.15 -15.20
N ALA A 171 14.47 -2.01 -14.71
CA ALA A 171 15.01 -0.72 -14.31
C ALA A 171 15.27 0.13 -15.57
N VAL A 172 14.62 1.29 -15.66
CA VAL A 172 14.75 2.21 -16.78
C VAL A 172 15.08 3.60 -16.26
N THR A 173 16.09 4.24 -16.84
CA THR A 173 16.33 5.66 -16.59
C THR A 173 15.59 6.46 -17.67
N GLY A 174 14.59 7.22 -17.26
CA GLY A 174 13.84 8.08 -18.17
C GLY A 174 14.27 9.54 -18.02
N THR A 175 14.43 10.23 -19.16
CA THR A 175 14.57 11.68 -19.17
C THR A 175 13.18 12.30 -19.08
N ILE A 176 12.91 13.09 -18.05
CA ILE A 176 11.69 13.91 -17.99
C ILE A 176 12.08 15.29 -18.48
N VAL A 177 11.53 15.70 -19.59
CA VAL A 177 11.45 17.12 -19.90
C VAL A 177 10.33 17.68 -19.04
N ASP A 178 10.68 18.11 -17.84
CA ASP A 178 9.75 18.84 -17.00
C ASP A 178 9.74 20.29 -17.49
N THR A 179 8.69 20.68 -18.17
CA THR A 179 8.45 22.09 -18.54
C THR A 179 7.99 22.90 -17.33
N MET A 180 8.60 22.72 -16.18
CA MET A 180 8.56 23.72 -15.14
C MET A 180 9.56 24.81 -15.51
N THR A 181 9.06 25.84 -16.15
CA THR A 181 9.77 27.09 -16.35
C THR A 181 10.05 27.69 -14.97
N VAL A 182 11.20 27.38 -14.39
CA VAL A 182 11.73 28.19 -13.31
C VAL A 182 12.23 29.47 -13.97
N VAL A 183 11.42 30.52 -13.89
CA VAL A 183 11.84 31.87 -14.27
C VAL A 183 12.84 32.32 -13.20
N VAL A 184 14.11 32.01 -13.39
CA VAL A 184 15.19 32.68 -12.69
C VAL A 184 15.42 33.98 -13.44
N ILE A 185 14.97 35.09 -12.88
CA ILE A 185 15.29 36.44 -13.36
C ILE A 185 16.74 36.71 -12.93
N ASP A 186 17.67 36.22 -13.73
CA ASP A 186 19.04 36.73 -13.76
C ASP A 186 19.44 36.93 -15.23
N THR A 187 19.86 38.15 -15.56
CA THR A 187 19.99 38.67 -16.91
C THR A 187 21.26 38.20 -17.63
N ALA A 188 21.87 37.09 -17.25
CA ALA A 188 23.16 36.66 -17.84
C ALA A 188 23.32 35.17 -18.16
N HIS A 189 22.33 34.31 -17.97
CA HIS A 189 22.51 32.88 -18.25
C HIS A 189 21.42 32.34 -19.18
N THR A 190 21.87 31.70 -20.27
CA THR A 190 21.08 30.83 -21.16
C THR A 190 20.25 29.85 -20.34
N LEU A 191 18.96 29.75 -20.67
CA LEU A 191 18.03 28.75 -20.12
C LEU A 191 18.61 27.35 -20.28
N ASP A 192 19.21 26.84 -19.22
CA ASP A 192 19.47 25.41 -19.10
C ASP A 192 18.15 24.77 -18.69
N THR A 193 17.47 24.17 -19.65
CA THR A 193 16.33 23.30 -19.36
C THR A 193 16.89 22.08 -18.63
N GLY A 194 16.92 22.16 -17.30
CA GLY A 194 17.44 21.09 -16.45
C GLY A 194 16.70 19.80 -16.72
N HIS A 195 17.37 18.85 -17.34
CA HIS A 195 16.85 17.52 -17.55
C HIS A 195 16.85 16.79 -16.20
N ILE A 196 15.70 16.64 -15.59
CA ILE A 196 15.56 15.80 -14.40
C ILE A 196 15.52 14.35 -14.83
N TYR A 197 16.59 13.62 -14.53
CA TYR A 197 16.63 12.17 -14.72
C TYR A 197 15.90 11.50 -13.55
N ARG A 198 14.93 10.64 -13.87
CA ARG A 198 14.26 9.80 -12.87
C ARG A 198 14.44 8.33 -13.23
N ASN A 199 14.70 7.52 -12.22
CA ASN A 199 14.74 6.08 -12.38
C ASN A 199 13.34 5.50 -12.17
N TYR A 200 13.00 4.50 -12.99
CA TYR A 200 11.72 3.83 -12.93
C TYR A 200 11.91 2.31 -12.83
N ASN A 201 10.99 1.66 -12.12
CA ASN A 201 10.71 0.25 -12.28
C ASN A 201 9.52 0.11 -13.22
N GLN A 202 9.77 -0.39 -14.42
CA GLN A 202 8.80 -0.51 -15.48
C GLN A 202 8.22 -1.91 -15.54
N PHE A 203 6.89 -1.97 -15.59
CA PHE A 203 6.11 -3.19 -15.84
C PHE A 203 5.22 -2.98 -17.06
N ASP A 204 5.42 -3.79 -18.10
CA ASP A 204 4.72 -3.62 -19.39
C ASP A 204 3.37 -4.33 -19.45
N SER A 205 3.04 -5.15 -18.44
CA SER A 205 1.86 -5.99 -18.46
C SER A 205 1.22 -6.12 -17.08
N CYS A 206 0.53 -5.09 -16.64
CA CYS A 206 -0.31 -5.13 -15.44
C CYS A 206 -1.73 -5.52 -15.85
N GLY A 207 -2.27 -6.59 -15.26
CA GLY A 207 -3.58 -7.16 -15.63
C GLY A 207 -4.68 -6.92 -14.61
N ALA A 208 -4.46 -6.06 -13.62
CA ALA A 208 -5.45 -5.73 -12.60
C ALA A 208 -5.47 -4.23 -12.29
N LEU A 209 -6.65 -3.74 -11.94
CA LEU A 209 -6.86 -2.45 -11.26
C LEU A 209 -6.83 -2.66 -9.75
N TYR A 210 -7.16 -1.62 -9.00
CA TYR A 210 -7.15 -1.49 -7.54
C TYR A 210 -5.74 -1.37 -6.98
N TRP A 211 -5.33 -2.25 -6.11
CA TRP A 211 -4.07 -2.16 -5.40
C TRP A 211 -2.94 -2.79 -6.21
N VAL A 212 -1.98 -1.99 -6.62
CA VAL A 212 -0.80 -2.41 -7.41
C VAL A 212 0.46 -1.84 -6.78
N SER A 213 1.52 -2.65 -6.69
CA SER A 213 2.76 -2.22 -6.05
C SER A 213 4.00 -2.82 -6.70
N SER A 214 5.10 -2.06 -6.60
CA SER A 214 6.46 -2.47 -6.93
C SER A 214 7.22 -2.72 -5.63
N GLN A 215 7.59 -3.96 -5.35
CA GLN A 215 8.20 -4.36 -4.08
C GLN A 215 9.20 -5.52 -4.24
N TYR A 216 10.01 -5.75 -3.21
CA TYR A 216 10.82 -6.97 -3.07
C TYR A 216 10.94 -7.37 -1.59
N PRO A 217 11.27 -8.65 -1.28
CA PRO A 217 11.50 -9.08 0.09
C PRO A 217 12.60 -8.25 0.78
N ALA A 218 12.27 -7.69 1.95
CA ALA A 218 13.16 -6.76 2.64
C ALA A 218 14.39 -7.44 3.25
N TRP A 219 14.23 -8.69 3.73
CA TRP A 219 15.33 -9.45 4.36
C TRP A 219 15.12 -10.96 4.34
N THR A 220 16.20 -11.69 4.68
CA THR A 220 16.26 -13.14 4.84
C THR A 220 16.92 -13.54 6.17
N THR A 221 16.89 -12.66 7.20
CA THR A 221 17.52 -12.94 8.50
C THR A 221 16.73 -13.96 9.31
N THR A 222 17.42 -14.67 10.19
CA THR A 222 16.84 -15.61 11.17
C THR A 222 16.66 -15.00 12.56
N ASP A 223 17.30 -13.87 12.85
CA ASP A 223 17.23 -13.21 14.15
C ASP A 223 15.99 -12.33 14.20
N LEU A 224 14.91 -12.91 14.68
CA LEU A 224 13.58 -12.33 14.68
C LEU A 224 13.08 -12.14 16.11
N THR A 225 12.30 -11.06 16.31
CA THR A 225 11.70 -10.74 17.61
C THR A 225 10.24 -10.34 17.46
N ASN A 226 9.60 -10.12 18.59
CA ASN A 226 8.22 -9.65 18.70
C ASN A 226 8.17 -8.30 19.43
N ILE A 227 7.07 -7.59 19.27
CA ILE A 227 6.80 -6.36 20.01
C ILE A 227 5.42 -6.38 20.63
N SER A 228 5.29 -5.60 21.70
CA SER A 228 4.02 -5.32 22.36
C SER A 228 3.81 -3.82 22.49
N VAL A 229 2.59 -3.36 22.26
CA VAL A 229 2.23 -1.95 22.42
C VAL A 229 1.03 -1.84 23.36
N ILE A 230 1.20 -1.10 24.45
CA ILE A 230 0.18 -0.90 25.48
C ILE A 230 -0.06 0.60 25.60
N PRO A 231 -1.14 1.17 24.99
CA PRO A 231 -1.45 2.57 25.17
C PRO A 231 -1.58 2.94 26.65
N SER A 232 -1.05 4.11 27.05
CA SER A 232 -1.10 4.57 28.45
C SER A 232 -2.53 4.78 28.98
N ASP A 233 -3.48 5.03 28.09
CA ASP A 233 -4.92 5.10 28.38
C ASP A 233 -5.60 3.86 27.82
N THR A 234 -6.15 3.02 28.70
CA THR A 234 -6.81 1.75 28.37
C THR A 234 -8.11 1.91 27.58
N SER A 235 -8.61 3.12 27.40
CA SER A 235 -9.74 3.41 26.52
C SER A 235 -9.36 3.35 25.02
N PHE A 236 -8.07 3.27 24.70
CA PHE A 236 -7.57 2.98 23.35
C PHE A 236 -7.38 1.47 23.20
N ASP A 237 -8.28 0.85 22.46
CA ASP A 237 -8.36 -0.59 22.25
C ASP A 237 -8.52 -0.94 20.76
N ALA A 238 -8.70 -2.21 20.43
CA ALA A 238 -8.86 -2.68 19.06
C ALA A 238 -10.10 -2.13 18.32
N SER A 239 -11.07 -1.51 19.02
CA SER A 239 -12.24 -0.92 18.38
C SER A 239 -12.00 0.49 17.84
N ASN A 240 -10.98 1.18 18.36
CA ASN A 240 -10.76 2.60 18.08
C ASN A 240 -9.29 2.97 17.85
N THR A 241 -8.37 2.00 17.81
CA THR A 241 -6.93 2.26 17.72
C THR A 241 -6.27 1.36 16.66
N ALA A 242 -5.45 1.96 15.83
CA ALA A 242 -4.58 1.29 14.88
C ALA A 242 -3.12 1.52 15.25
N VAL A 243 -2.33 0.46 15.28
CA VAL A 243 -0.91 0.49 15.65
C VAL A 243 -0.08 -0.03 14.49
N PHE A 244 1.05 0.65 14.23
CA PHE A 244 1.97 0.29 13.15
C PHE A 244 3.42 0.31 13.63
N VAL A 245 4.22 -0.61 13.08
CA VAL A 245 5.68 -0.52 13.06
C VAL A 245 6.09 0.03 11.70
N VAL A 246 6.89 1.07 11.71
CA VAL A 246 7.47 1.68 10.51
C VAL A 246 8.94 1.33 10.44
N PHE A 247 9.38 0.87 9.28
CA PHE A 247 10.77 0.55 8.94
C PHE A 247 11.25 1.57 7.92
N ALA A 248 11.89 2.65 8.39
CA ALA A 248 12.33 3.75 7.52
C ALA A 248 13.28 3.27 6.41
N ASP A 249 14.22 2.38 6.74
CA ASP A 249 15.22 1.86 5.79
C ASP A 249 14.59 1.01 4.65
N PHE A 250 13.37 0.51 4.85
CA PHE A 250 12.63 -0.29 3.87
C PHE A 250 11.42 0.44 3.28
N ASN A 251 11.19 1.69 3.70
CA ASN A 251 9.99 2.45 3.32
C ASN A 251 8.71 1.62 3.53
N ALA A 252 8.63 0.94 4.67
CA ALA A 252 7.64 -0.11 4.94
C ALA A 252 6.89 0.16 6.23
N ALA A 253 5.63 -0.27 6.29
CA ALA A 253 4.83 -0.27 7.51
C ALA A 253 4.15 -1.63 7.70
N VAL A 254 4.03 -2.07 8.94
CA VAL A 254 3.36 -3.31 9.36
C VAL A 254 2.35 -3.00 10.44
N GLY A 255 1.14 -3.55 10.33
CA GLY A 255 0.12 -3.42 11.36
C GLY A 255 0.39 -4.33 12.55
N VAL A 256 0.14 -3.81 13.76
CA VAL A 256 0.20 -4.51 15.05
C VAL A 256 -1.25 -4.67 15.52
N GLY A 257 -1.93 -5.69 15.03
CA GLY A 257 -3.39 -5.80 15.08
C GLY A 257 -3.95 -6.87 16.01
N ASP A 258 -3.12 -7.75 16.57
CA ASP A 258 -3.58 -8.73 17.55
C ASP A 258 -3.73 -8.08 18.94
N TYR A 259 -4.95 -8.03 19.46
CA TYR A 259 -5.25 -7.31 20.69
C TYR A 259 -5.75 -8.23 21.79
N ASN A 260 -5.08 -8.19 22.93
CA ASN A 260 -5.46 -8.89 24.13
C ASN A 260 -6.25 -7.95 25.08
N ASN A 261 -7.55 -8.21 25.23
CA ASN A 261 -8.44 -7.41 26.08
C ASN A 261 -8.13 -7.47 27.60
N GLN A 262 -7.44 -8.51 28.06
CA GLN A 262 -7.11 -8.66 29.48
C GLN A 262 -5.88 -7.84 29.87
N THR A 263 -4.93 -7.76 28.98
CA THR A 263 -3.66 -7.06 29.20
C THR A 263 -3.60 -5.71 28.50
N HIS A 264 -4.64 -5.35 27.73
CA HIS A 264 -4.69 -4.15 26.88
C HIS A 264 -3.50 -4.01 25.91
N THR A 265 -3.04 -5.14 25.39
CA THR A 265 -1.80 -5.22 24.60
C THR A 265 -2.13 -5.47 23.13
N PHE A 266 -1.57 -4.62 22.27
CA PHE A 266 -1.43 -4.90 20.84
C PHE A 266 -0.15 -5.65 20.58
N SER A 267 -0.19 -6.69 19.77
CA SER A 267 0.96 -7.47 19.34
C SER A 267 0.90 -7.77 17.85
N LEU A 268 2.01 -8.23 17.29
CA LEU A 268 1.99 -8.72 15.92
C LEU A 268 1.08 -9.96 15.85
N THR A 269 0.39 -10.11 14.73
CA THR A 269 -0.43 -11.30 14.48
C THR A 269 0.40 -12.57 14.73
N PRO A 270 -0.13 -13.61 15.39
CA PRO A 270 0.60 -14.83 15.66
C PRO A 270 1.28 -15.41 14.41
N GLY A 271 2.56 -15.72 14.53
CA GLY A 271 3.40 -16.19 13.41
C GLY A 271 4.09 -15.08 12.62
N TYR A 272 3.81 -13.80 12.89
CA TYR A 272 4.62 -12.69 12.39
C TYR A 272 5.71 -12.33 13.38
N THR A 273 6.87 -12.05 12.85
CA THR A 273 8.03 -11.58 13.60
C THR A 273 8.77 -10.53 12.77
N ILE A 274 9.53 -9.69 13.44
CA ILE A 274 10.30 -8.62 12.81
C ILE A 274 11.78 -8.80 13.14
N PRO A 275 12.71 -8.36 12.28
CA PRO A 275 14.13 -8.56 12.50
C PRO A 275 14.64 -7.73 13.68
N MET A 276 15.53 -8.35 14.44
CA MET A 276 16.33 -7.67 15.46
C MET A 276 17.33 -6.72 14.80
N GLU A 277 17.89 -5.83 15.59
CA GLU A 277 18.88 -4.81 15.18
C GLU A 277 18.39 -3.88 14.06
N THR A 278 17.06 -3.84 13.82
CA THR A 278 16.44 -2.95 12.86
C THR A 278 15.96 -1.68 13.55
N ARG A 279 16.15 -0.55 12.89
CA ARG A 279 15.62 0.73 13.33
C ARG A 279 14.16 0.87 12.92
N ILE A 280 13.31 1.16 13.90
CA ILE A 280 11.87 1.29 13.70
C ILE A 280 11.30 2.54 14.37
N ASP A 281 10.13 2.94 13.90
CA ASP A 281 9.22 3.83 14.62
C ASP A 281 7.94 3.10 14.98
N ILE A 282 7.37 3.39 16.15
CA ILE A 282 6.05 2.90 16.56
C ILE A 282 5.05 4.04 16.38
N VAL A 283 4.06 3.83 15.52
CA VAL A 283 2.99 4.79 15.24
C VAL A 283 1.67 4.24 15.78
N THR A 284 0.99 5.04 16.57
CA THR A 284 -0.33 4.70 17.12
C THR A 284 -1.33 5.79 16.77
N ILE A 285 -2.45 5.41 16.18
CA ILE A 285 -3.51 6.33 15.76
C ILE A 285 -4.82 5.86 16.41
N GLY A 286 -5.46 6.73 17.16
CA GLY A 286 -6.73 6.44 17.84
C GLY A 286 -7.84 7.39 17.41
N TYR A 287 -9.10 6.98 17.63
CA TYR A 287 -10.27 7.83 17.43
C TYR A 287 -11.21 7.70 18.63
N LYS A 288 -11.46 8.82 19.32
CA LYS A 288 -12.28 8.84 20.54
C LYS A 288 -12.97 10.19 20.67
N GLY A 289 -14.28 10.16 20.96
CA GLY A 289 -15.04 11.38 21.20
C GLY A 289 -15.08 12.37 20.03
N GLY A 290 -14.97 11.89 18.79
CA GLY A 290 -14.96 12.75 17.60
C GLY A 290 -13.57 13.32 17.24
N LEU A 291 -12.51 12.97 17.98
CA LEU A 291 -11.14 13.47 17.77
C LEU A 291 -10.20 12.33 17.36
N LEU A 292 -9.24 12.65 16.50
CA LEU A 292 -8.09 11.80 16.25
C LEU A 292 -7.05 11.99 17.35
N TYR A 293 -6.41 10.89 17.71
CA TYR A 293 -5.26 10.87 18.63
C TYR A 293 -4.08 10.24 17.91
N TYR A 294 -2.90 10.75 18.18
CA TYR A 294 -1.67 10.27 17.53
C TYR A 294 -0.54 10.18 18.54
N SER A 295 0.29 9.18 18.37
CA SER A 295 1.57 9.03 19.06
C SER A 295 2.59 8.43 18.11
N VAL A 296 3.84 8.89 18.20
CA VAL A 296 4.97 8.28 17.50
C VAL A 296 6.16 8.18 18.45
N GLN A 297 6.77 7.00 18.51
CA GLN A 297 8.04 6.75 19.18
C GLN A 297 9.06 6.42 18.10
N LYS A 298 10.07 7.27 17.92
CA LYS A 298 11.00 7.24 16.78
C LYS A 298 12.36 6.66 17.13
N ASP A 299 13.08 6.24 16.08
CA ASP A 299 14.49 5.86 16.11
C ASP A 299 14.82 4.75 17.13
N ILE A 300 13.96 3.76 17.22
CA ILE A 300 14.12 2.64 18.15
C ILE A 300 14.89 1.52 17.47
N THR A 301 15.99 1.07 18.06
CA THR A 301 16.67 -0.15 17.63
C THR A 301 16.09 -1.35 18.38
N LEU A 302 15.53 -2.30 17.63
CA LEU A 302 14.99 -3.54 18.21
C LEU A 302 16.11 -4.47 18.62
N THR A 303 16.09 -4.92 19.89
CA THR A 303 17.07 -5.89 20.42
C THR A 303 16.41 -7.24 20.74
N GLU A 304 15.55 -7.25 21.73
CA GLU A 304 14.75 -8.41 22.15
C GLU A 304 13.26 -8.04 22.06
N ALA A 305 12.39 -8.88 22.59
CA ALA A 305 10.98 -8.55 22.72
C ALA A 305 10.81 -7.27 23.56
N MET A 306 10.28 -6.21 22.93
CA MET A 306 10.13 -4.89 23.55
C MET A 306 8.67 -4.56 23.75
N THR A 307 8.39 -3.82 24.83
CA THR A 307 7.05 -3.27 25.11
C THR A 307 7.09 -1.74 25.04
N PHE A 308 6.16 -1.17 24.29
CA PHE A 308 6.03 0.26 24.09
C PHE A 308 4.76 0.78 24.75
N THR A 309 4.83 1.95 25.35
CA THR A 309 3.69 2.58 26.03
C THR A 309 3.47 3.99 25.45
N PRO A 310 2.75 4.09 24.30
CA PRO A 310 2.49 5.36 23.67
C PRO A 310 1.56 6.24 24.52
N VAL A 311 1.90 7.53 24.63
CA VAL A 311 1.01 8.56 25.16
C VAL A 311 0.26 9.18 23.98
N MET A 312 -1.06 9.05 23.98
CA MET A 312 -1.93 9.48 22.90
C MET A 312 -2.35 10.93 23.07
N GLU A 313 -2.02 11.78 22.10
CA GLU A 313 -2.36 13.19 22.09
C GLU A 313 -3.41 13.52 21.03
N PRO A 314 -4.37 14.43 21.29
CA PRO A 314 -5.38 14.79 20.31
C PRO A 314 -4.78 15.68 19.21
N HIS A 315 -5.15 15.40 17.96
CA HIS A 315 -4.71 16.11 16.77
C HIS A 315 -5.85 16.30 15.78
N THR A 316 -5.74 17.32 14.94
CA THR A 316 -6.57 17.45 13.74
C THR A 316 -6.13 16.47 12.65
N VAL A 317 -7.00 16.18 11.70
CA VAL A 317 -6.68 15.34 10.53
C VAL A 317 -5.45 15.86 9.78
N GLY A 318 -5.38 17.19 9.57
CA GLY A 318 -4.25 17.82 8.87
C GLY A 318 -2.92 17.65 9.60
N GLU A 319 -2.91 17.76 10.94
CA GLU A 319 -1.71 17.53 11.75
C GLU A 319 -1.27 16.08 11.66
N VAL A 320 -2.18 15.09 11.77
CA VAL A 320 -1.85 13.68 11.65
C VAL A 320 -1.27 13.38 10.25
N LEU A 321 -1.85 13.92 9.18
CA LEU A 321 -1.32 13.74 7.82
C LEU A 321 0.09 14.34 7.66
N ASN A 322 0.34 15.51 8.26
CA ASN A 322 1.69 16.11 8.26
C ASN A 322 2.70 15.28 9.04
N LEU A 323 2.30 14.72 10.19
CA LEU A 323 3.15 13.84 11.00
C LEU A 323 3.46 12.53 10.26
N LEU A 324 2.46 11.93 9.59
CA LEU A 324 2.65 10.75 8.75
C LEU A 324 3.58 11.02 7.56
N ALA A 325 3.52 12.22 6.97
CA ALA A 325 4.38 12.58 5.84
C ALA A 325 5.88 12.71 6.23
N MET A 326 6.19 12.75 7.52
CA MET A 326 7.56 12.81 8.04
C MET A 326 8.16 11.45 8.45
N LEU A 327 7.45 10.35 8.13
CA LEU A 327 7.90 8.97 8.39
C LEU A 327 8.78 8.44 7.24
#